data_437eeefd7a50bc4599f6b5c3b1d5d61f
#
_entry.id   437eeefd7a50bc4599f6b5c3b1d5d61f
#
_cell.length_a   1.000
_cell.length_b   1.000
_cell.length_c   1.000
_cell.angle_alpha   90.00
_cell.angle_beta   90.00
_cell.angle_gamma   90.00
#
_symmetry.space_group_name_H-M   'P 1'
#
loop_
_entity.id
_entity.type
_entity.pdbx_description
1 polymer ?
#
loop_
_entity_poly.entity_id
_entity_poly.type
_entity_poly.pdbx_seq_one_letter_code
_entity_poly.pdbx_strand_id
1 'polypeptide(L)'
;RLLGKLRFAVEGQDSREADEAAEDISTLARHLPEEFWVSTLLAVAKDTSRKGSRLAQLYLDRCFRLSAGDVSSAQALEAEIQTLQTQE
;
A
#
# COMPACT_ATOMS: atom_id res chain seq x y z
N ARG A 1 2.76 -11.02 -9.99
CA ARG A 1 3.32 -9.75 -9.50
C ARG A 1 3.12 -9.59 -8.01
N LEU A 2 4.13 -9.08 -7.35
CA LEU A 2 4.10 -8.90 -5.90
C LEU A 2 3.05 -7.88 -5.46
N LEU A 3 2.93 -6.76 -6.16
CA LEU A 3 1.90 -5.78 -5.85
C LEU A 3 0.50 -6.37 -6.01
N GLY A 4 0.29 -7.19 -7.02
CA GLY A 4 -0.97 -7.89 -7.20
C GLY A 4 -1.27 -8.86 -6.07
N LYS A 5 -0.25 -9.58 -5.62
CA LYS A 5 -0.38 -10.48 -4.47
C LYS A 5 -0.72 -9.72 -3.20
N LEU A 6 -0.06 -8.58 -2.98
CA LEU A 6 -0.34 -7.76 -1.83
C LEU A 6 -1.78 -7.24 -1.86
N ARG A 7 -2.22 -6.76 -3.02
CA ARG A 7 -3.59 -6.28 -3.18
C ARG A 7 -4.59 -7.38 -2.85
N PHE A 8 -4.37 -8.58 -3.39
CA PHE A 8 -5.25 -9.71 -3.14
C PHE A 8 -5.32 -10.03 -1.65
N ALA A 9 -4.17 -10.09 -0.98
CA ALA A 9 -4.10 -10.41 0.43
C ALA A 9 -4.79 -9.34 1.30
N VAL A 10 -4.56 -8.07 0.99
CA VAL A 10 -5.17 -6.96 1.74
C VAL A 10 -6.67 -6.94 1.55
N GLU A 11 -7.15 -7.08 0.31
CA GLU A 11 -8.57 -7.02 0.01
C GLU A 11 -9.32 -8.27 0.48
N GLY A 12 -8.64 -9.42 0.44
CA GLY A 12 -9.21 -10.67 0.90
C GLY A 12 -9.25 -10.81 2.41
N GLN A 13 -8.56 -9.94 3.12
CA GLN A 13 -8.48 -9.92 4.58
C GLN A 13 -8.01 -11.25 5.19
N ASP A 14 -7.25 -12.02 4.42
CA ASP A 14 -6.64 -13.25 4.91
C ASP A 14 -5.29 -12.88 5.53
N SER A 15 -5.25 -12.81 6.86
CA SER A 15 -4.06 -12.36 7.58
C SER A 15 -2.84 -13.23 7.31
N ARG A 16 -3.03 -14.53 7.09
CA ARG A 16 -1.92 -15.44 6.83
C ARG A 16 -1.29 -15.17 5.48
N GLU A 17 -2.12 -15.06 4.43
CA GLU A 17 -1.64 -14.73 3.10
C GLU A 17 -1.04 -13.33 3.05
N ALA A 18 -1.63 -12.39 3.80
CA ALA A 18 -1.09 -11.03 3.89
C ALA A 18 0.30 -11.03 4.49
N ASP A 19 0.52 -11.81 5.56
CA ASP A 19 1.82 -11.90 6.20
C ASP A 19 2.87 -12.50 5.26
N GLU A 20 2.52 -13.56 4.55
CA GLU A 20 3.43 -14.19 3.58
C GLU A 20 3.76 -13.24 2.44
N ALA A 21 2.75 -12.56 1.89
CA ALA A 21 2.95 -11.59 0.83
C ALA A 21 3.78 -10.41 1.32
N ALA A 22 3.55 -9.96 2.56
CA ALA A 22 4.31 -8.86 3.15
C ALA A 22 5.78 -9.22 3.29
N GLU A 23 6.09 -10.46 3.69
CA GLU A 23 7.48 -10.90 3.78
C GLU A 23 8.16 -10.90 2.42
N ASP A 24 7.49 -11.43 1.39
CA ASP A 24 8.03 -11.43 0.02
C ASP A 24 8.28 -10.01 -0.47
N ILE A 25 7.33 -9.12 -0.23
CA ILE A 25 7.43 -7.74 -0.66
C ILE A 25 8.52 -7.01 0.13
N SER A 26 8.63 -7.25 1.44
CA SER A 26 9.69 -6.66 2.24
C SER A 26 11.07 -7.07 1.73
N THR A 27 11.23 -8.32 1.33
CA THR A 27 12.48 -8.79 0.75
C THR A 27 12.82 -8.06 -0.54
N LEU A 28 11.82 -7.81 -1.39
CA LEU A 28 12.02 -7.13 -2.66
C LEU A 28 11.99 -5.61 -2.54
N ALA A 29 11.42 -5.08 -1.45
CA ALA A 29 11.35 -3.62 -1.24
C ALA A 29 12.71 -2.96 -1.26
N ARG A 30 13.76 -3.71 -0.92
CA ARG A 30 15.14 -3.22 -0.96
C ARG A 30 15.55 -2.79 -2.36
N HIS A 31 14.89 -3.34 -3.37
CA HIS A 31 15.18 -3.06 -4.77
C HIS A 31 14.18 -2.10 -5.40
N LEU A 32 13.19 -1.65 -4.62
CA LEU A 32 12.19 -0.69 -5.09
C LEU A 32 12.57 0.72 -4.65
N PRO A 33 12.24 1.74 -5.45
CA PRO A 33 12.48 3.12 -5.04
C PRO A 33 11.78 3.46 -3.72
N GLU A 34 12.43 4.26 -2.89
CA GLU A 34 11.86 4.69 -1.61
C GLU A 34 10.54 5.41 -1.77
N GLU A 35 10.36 6.11 -2.88
CA GLU A 35 9.14 6.86 -3.17
C GLU A 35 7.89 5.99 -3.25
N PHE A 36 8.05 4.67 -3.37
CA PHE A 36 6.92 3.74 -3.36
C PHE A 36 6.35 3.55 -1.94
N TRP A 37 7.10 3.88 -0.92
CA TRP A 37 6.68 3.81 0.49
C TRP A 37 6.16 2.42 0.89
N VAL A 38 6.85 1.39 0.44
CA VAL A 38 6.41 0.01 0.66
C VAL A 38 6.32 -0.33 2.16
N SER A 39 7.29 0.12 2.95
CA SER A 39 7.28 -0.14 4.40
C SER A 39 6.05 0.47 5.07
N THR A 40 5.68 1.69 4.69
CA THR A 40 4.50 2.35 5.22
C THR A 40 3.23 1.63 4.80
N LEU A 41 3.17 1.21 3.53
CA LEU A 41 2.04 0.44 3.02
C LEU A 41 1.85 -0.84 3.83
N LEU A 42 2.94 -1.58 4.09
CA LEU A 42 2.85 -2.83 4.83
C LEU A 42 2.38 -2.60 6.26
N ALA A 43 2.86 -1.53 6.90
CA ALA A 43 2.45 -1.21 8.26
C ALA A 43 0.94 -0.89 8.31
N VAL A 44 0.46 -0.12 7.35
CA VAL A 44 -0.96 0.27 7.29
C VAL A 44 -1.84 -0.93 6.95
N ALA A 45 -1.35 -1.84 6.11
CA ALA A 45 -2.10 -3.03 5.70
C ALA A 45 -2.41 -3.97 6.89
N LYS A 46 -1.64 -3.88 7.96
CA LYS A 46 -1.89 -4.67 9.17
C LYS A 46 -3.02 -4.10 10.02
N ASP A 47 -3.41 -2.86 9.79
CA ASP A 47 -4.50 -2.22 10.51
C ASP A 47 -5.82 -2.61 9.86
N THR A 48 -6.61 -3.42 10.55
CA THR A 48 -7.89 -3.94 10.02
C THR A 48 -9.07 -2.99 10.25
N SER A 49 -8.83 -1.82 10.84
CA SER A 49 -9.89 -0.82 10.99
C SER A 49 -10.32 -0.29 9.61
N ARG A 50 -11.50 0.34 9.57
CA ARG A 50 -12.01 0.93 8.33
C ARG A 50 -11.03 1.97 7.77
N LYS A 51 -10.50 2.82 8.66
CA LYS A 51 -9.53 3.84 8.26
C LYS A 51 -8.25 3.21 7.76
N GLY A 52 -7.73 2.19 8.45
CA GLY A 52 -6.52 1.48 8.04
C GLY A 52 -6.69 0.80 6.69
N SER A 53 -7.84 0.15 6.47
CA SER A 53 -8.14 -0.50 5.20
C SER A 53 -8.19 0.52 4.06
N ARG A 54 -8.81 1.67 4.30
CA ARG A 54 -8.88 2.73 3.29
C ARG A 54 -7.50 3.30 2.97
N LEU A 55 -6.69 3.53 4.00
CA LEU A 55 -5.32 4.00 3.81
C LEU A 55 -4.49 3.00 3.01
N ALA A 56 -4.62 1.70 3.33
CA ALA A 56 -3.90 0.66 2.59
C ALA A 56 -4.25 0.70 1.10
N GLN A 57 -5.52 0.87 0.77
CA GLN A 57 -5.97 0.99 -0.62
C GLN A 57 -5.35 2.20 -1.30
N LEU A 58 -5.33 3.35 -0.63
CA LEU A 58 -4.75 4.56 -1.20
C LEU A 58 -3.24 4.41 -1.44
N TYR A 59 -2.52 3.87 -0.47
CA TYR A 59 -1.08 3.62 -0.64
C TYR A 59 -0.81 2.63 -1.78
N LEU A 60 -1.63 1.59 -1.89
CA LEU A 60 -1.49 0.59 -2.93
C LEU A 60 -1.74 1.20 -4.32
N ASP A 61 -2.83 1.97 -4.46
CA ASP A 61 -3.14 2.65 -5.71
C ASP A 61 -2.02 3.60 -6.12
N ARG A 62 -1.45 4.31 -5.13
CA ARG A 62 -0.32 5.19 -5.38
C ARG A 62 0.87 4.43 -5.97
N CYS A 63 1.17 3.25 -5.41
CA CYS A 63 2.25 2.41 -5.95
C CYS A 63 2.00 2.03 -7.40
N PHE A 64 0.78 1.65 -7.74
CA PHE A 64 0.43 1.30 -9.11
C PHE A 64 0.54 2.50 -10.05
N ARG A 65 0.13 3.70 -9.61
CA ARG A 65 0.26 4.91 -10.42
C ARG A 65 1.73 5.24 -10.68
N LEU A 66 2.56 5.17 -9.64
CA LEU A 66 4.00 5.40 -9.80
C LEU A 66 4.62 4.38 -10.74
N SER A 67 4.24 3.12 -10.61
CA SER A 67 4.72 2.06 -11.47
C SER A 67 4.35 2.29 -12.94
N ALA A 68 3.22 2.93 -13.19
CA ALA A 68 2.77 3.29 -14.54
C ALA A 68 3.35 4.62 -15.04
N GLY A 69 4.14 5.31 -14.22
CA GLY A 69 4.69 6.61 -14.57
C GLY A 69 3.70 7.76 -14.41
N ASP A 70 2.56 7.51 -13.78
CA ASP A 70 1.52 8.53 -13.60
C ASP A 70 1.72 9.28 -12.29
N VAL A 71 2.66 10.20 -12.29
CA VAL A 71 3.04 10.96 -11.09
C VAL A 71 1.92 11.88 -10.64
N SER A 72 1.18 12.48 -11.56
CA SER A 72 0.08 13.38 -11.21
C SER A 72 -1.01 12.69 -10.40
N SER A 73 -1.41 11.49 -10.82
CA SER A 73 -2.41 10.72 -10.07
C SER A 73 -1.86 10.26 -8.73
N ALA A 74 -0.58 9.89 -8.67
CA ALA A 74 0.05 9.53 -7.41
C ALA A 74 0.03 10.70 -6.42
N GLN A 75 0.30 11.91 -6.88
CA GLN A 75 0.25 13.11 -6.03
C GLN A 75 -1.16 13.41 -5.53
N ALA A 76 -2.18 13.19 -6.35
CA ALA A 76 -3.56 13.35 -5.91
C ALA A 76 -3.90 12.35 -4.80
N LEU A 77 -3.41 11.11 -4.93
CA LEU A 77 -3.61 10.10 -3.90
C LEU A 77 -2.88 10.47 -2.60
N GLU A 78 -1.68 11.07 -2.71
CA GLU A 78 -0.96 11.54 -1.52
C GLU A 78 -1.76 12.58 -0.75
N ALA A 79 -2.44 13.49 -1.45
CA ALA A 79 -3.30 14.48 -0.81
C ALA A 79 -4.46 13.81 -0.07
N GLU A 80 -5.09 12.80 -0.69
CA GLU A 80 -6.16 12.04 -0.05
C GLU A 80 -5.66 11.30 1.19
N ILE A 81 -4.48 10.69 1.10
CA ILE A 81 -3.86 9.99 2.21
C ILE A 81 -3.67 10.96 3.38
N GLN A 82 -3.10 12.13 3.11
CA GLN A 82 -2.84 13.13 4.14
C GLN A 82 -4.15 13.60 4.79
N THR A 83 -5.17 13.85 4.00
CA THR A 83 -6.47 14.25 4.53
C THR A 83 -7.05 13.18 5.45
N LEU A 84 -6.98 11.92 5.03
CA LEU A 84 -7.51 10.83 5.82
C LEU A 84 -6.72 10.63 7.13
N GLN A 85 -5.40 10.78 7.08
CA GLN A 85 -4.55 10.63 8.26
C GLN A 85 -4.81 11.72 9.31
N THR A 86 -5.21 12.90 8.88
CA THR A 86 -5.50 14.00 9.80
C THR A 86 -6.92 13.97 10.36
N GLN A 87 -7.78 13.12 9.85
CA GLN A 87 -9.11 12.91 10.39
C GLN A 87 -9.05 11.99 11.62
N GLU A 88 -9.83 12.30 12.61
CA GLU A 88 -9.94 11.48 13.81
C GLU A 88 -11.22 10.70 13.89
#